data_1dc07a7116614d10544387f46e4c84ae
#
_entry.id   1dc07a7116614d10544387f46e4c84ae
#
_cell.length_a   1.000
_cell.length_b   1.000
_cell.length_c   1.000
_cell.angle_alpha   90.00
_cell.angle_beta   90.00
_cell.angle_gamma   90.00
#
_symmetry.space_group_name_H-M   'P 1'
#
loop_
_entity.id
_entity.type
_entity.pdbx_description
1 polymer ?
#
loop_
_entity_poly.entity_id
_entity_poly.type
_entity_poly.pdbx_seq_one_letter_code
_entity_poly.pdbx_strand_id
1 'polypeptide(L)'
;GCRVTGLIIRENSIQGVIAGGQEIASRHVILATGHSARDIYRMLQRQAVRMEPKDFAVGLRLEHPQQEIDRIQYHTPEGRGKWLPAAEYNFVTNIDGRGVYSFCMCPGGVIVPAATGPNQQVVNGMSSSYRNTPWANSAMVTAIGPAELESMNYRGLFAGMVFQEALERLDTYEKTSHAYSHAMGVISLDAVTYAPSGS
;
A
#
# COMPACT_ATOMS: atom_id res chain seq x y z
N GLY A 1 -23.95 -8.15 -5.92
CA GLY A 1 -23.21 -6.92 -5.78
C GLY A 1 -23.86 -5.79 -6.59
N CYS A 2 -23.87 -4.60 -6.01
CA CYS A 2 -24.44 -3.43 -6.65
C CYS A 2 -23.36 -2.33 -6.67
N ARG A 3 -22.94 -1.90 -7.87
CA ARG A 3 -21.90 -0.90 -8.03
C ARG A 3 -22.47 0.49 -7.78
N VAL A 4 -21.80 1.25 -6.89
CA VAL A 4 -22.07 2.68 -6.72
C VAL A 4 -21.38 3.43 -7.85
N THR A 5 -22.15 4.28 -8.56
CA THR A 5 -21.67 5.03 -9.73
C THR A 5 -21.67 6.56 -9.50
N GLY A 6 -22.24 7.02 -8.41
CA GLY A 6 -22.29 8.43 -8.08
C GLY A 6 -22.86 8.72 -6.70
N LEU A 7 -22.66 9.96 -6.25
CA LEU A 7 -23.27 10.53 -5.08
C LEU A 7 -24.44 11.44 -5.51
N ILE A 8 -25.45 11.53 -4.67
CA ILE A 8 -26.52 12.51 -4.81
C ILE A 8 -26.17 13.66 -3.86
N ILE A 9 -25.75 14.79 -4.44
CA ILE A 9 -25.35 15.98 -3.69
C ILE A 9 -26.31 17.12 -4.08
N ARG A 10 -26.96 17.73 -3.09
CA ARG A 10 -27.83 18.88 -3.28
C ARG A 10 -27.51 19.90 -2.19
N GLU A 11 -27.44 21.18 -2.56
CA GLU A 11 -27.13 22.26 -1.61
C GLU A 11 -25.89 21.97 -0.74
N ASN A 12 -24.83 21.49 -1.39
CA ASN A 12 -23.55 21.09 -0.75
C ASN A 12 -23.69 20.01 0.34
N SER A 13 -24.77 19.23 0.32
CA SER A 13 -25.04 18.16 1.30
C SER A 13 -25.31 16.84 0.58
N ILE A 14 -24.82 15.76 1.18
CA ILE A 14 -25.09 14.41 0.69
C ILE A 14 -26.56 14.04 0.93
N GLN A 15 -27.22 13.55 -0.10
CA GLN A 15 -28.61 13.08 -0.06
C GLN A 15 -28.75 11.61 -0.41
N GLY A 16 -27.67 10.97 -0.85
CA GLY A 16 -27.69 9.54 -1.19
C GLY A 16 -26.59 9.13 -2.16
N VAL A 17 -26.76 7.94 -2.70
CA VAL A 17 -25.88 7.36 -3.71
C VAL A 17 -26.69 6.83 -4.88
N ILE A 18 -26.06 6.74 -6.05
CA ILE A 18 -26.57 6.05 -7.22
C ILE A 18 -25.93 4.68 -7.28
N ALA A 19 -26.71 3.60 -7.15
CA ALA A 19 -26.22 2.24 -7.15
C ALA A 19 -27.09 1.35 -8.06
N GLY A 20 -26.47 0.65 -9.00
CA GLY A 20 -27.20 -0.18 -9.97
C GLY A 20 -28.23 0.58 -10.81
N GLY A 21 -28.00 1.86 -11.06
CA GLY A 21 -28.92 2.74 -11.80
C GLY A 21 -30.09 3.28 -10.97
N GLN A 22 -30.15 3.00 -9.68
CA GLN A 22 -31.20 3.46 -8.77
C GLN A 22 -30.64 4.46 -7.75
N GLU A 23 -31.45 5.44 -7.37
CA GLU A 23 -31.15 6.36 -6.28
C GLU A 23 -31.47 5.72 -4.93
N ILE A 24 -30.53 5.73 -4.03
CA ILE A 24 -30.67 5.27 -2.64
C ILE A 24 -30.48 6.49 -1.75
N ALA A 25 -31.54 6.96 -1.14
CA ALA A 25 -31.52 8.13 -0.27
C ALA A 25 -30.79 7.82 1.06
N SER A 26 -29.86 8.68 1.44
CA SER A 26 -29.17 8.61 2.73
C SER A 26 -28.49 9.97 3.00
N ARG A 27 -28.58 10.45 4.25
CA ARG A 27 -27.86 11.63 4.70
C ARG A 27 -26.43 11.32 5.18
N HIS A 28 -26.12 10.05 5.33
CA HIS A 28 -24.80 9.58 5.78
C HIS A 28 -24.28 8.52 4.82
N VAL A 29 -23.10 8.75 4.25
CA VAL A 29 -22.42 7.84 3.35
C VAL A 29 -21.02 7.60 3.87
N ILE A 30 -20.66 6.34 4.07
CA ILE A 30 -19.31 5.92 4.46
C ILE A 30 -18.57 5.46 3.21
N LEU A 31 -17.49 6.16 2.87
CA LEU A 31 -16.59 5.78 1.79
C LEU A 31 -15.52 4.81 2.32
N ALA A 32 -15.69 3.53 2.04
CA ALA A 32 -14.81 2.45 2.50
C ALA A 32 -14.47 1.50 1.34
N THR A 33 -14.04 2.04 0.21
CA THR A 33 -13.88 1.32 -1.07
C THR A 33 -12.51 0.65 -1.24
N GLY A 34 -11.59 0.86 -0.29
CA GLY A 34 -10.24 0.33 -0.34
C GLY A 34 -9.31 1.13 -1.26
N HIS A 35 -8.01 0.80 -1.20
CA HIS A 35 -6.94 1.56 -1.86
C HIS A 35 -6.94 1.46 -3.39
N SER A 36 -7.54 0.41 -3.95
CA SER A 36 -7.52 0.15 -5.40
C SER A 36 -8.70 0.77 -6.17
N ALA A 37 -9.63 1.41 -5.47
CA ALA A 37 -10.83 1.99 -6.08
C ALA A 37 -10.56 3.36 -6.74
N ARG A 38 -9.62 3.41 -7.67
CA ARG A 38 -9.19 4.63 -8.37
C ARG A 38 -10.30 5.28 -9.18
N ASP A 39 -11.24 4.50 -9.67
CA ASP A 39 -12.44 4.98 -10.36
C ASP A 39 -13.34 5.80 -9.44
N ILE A 40 -13.38 5.49 -8.15
CA ILE A 40 -14.13 6.25 -7.14
C ILE A 40 -13.50 7.64 -6.96
N TYR A 41 -12.19 7.77 -6.83
CA TYR A 41 -11.55 9.09 -6.75
C TYR A 41 -11.85 9.96 -7.98
N ARG A 42 -11.81 9.37 -9.17
CA ARG A 42 -12.18 10.08 -10.41
C ARG A 42 -13.67 10.44 -10.45
N MET A 43 -14.54 9.59 -9.91
CA MET A 43 -15.97 9.90 -9.77
C MET A 43 -16.19 11.06 -8.81
N LEU A 44 -15.54 11.08 -7.65
CA LEU A 44 -15.62 12.16 -6.67
C LEU A 44 -15.15 13.49 -7.26
N GLN A 45 -14.05 13.50 -8.04
CA GLN A 45 -13.59 14.71 -8.75
C GLN A 45 -14.61 15.23 -9.74
N ARG A 46 -15.22 14.35 -10.55
CA ARG A 46 -16.25 14.75 -11.51
C ARG A 46 -17.49 15.36 -10.84
N GLN A 47 -17.73 15.00 -9.60
CA GLN A 47 -18.84 15.52 -8.80
C GLN A 47 -18.43 16.71 -7.91
N ALA A 48 -17.25 17.30 -8.19
CA ALA A 48 -16.71 18.45 -7.47
C ALA A 48 -16.57 18.25 -5.95
N VAL A 49 -16.41 17.01 -5.51
CA VAL A 49 -16.09 16.72 -4.11
C VAL A 49 -14.66 17.19 -3.85
N ARG A 50 -14.47 17.98 -2.82
CA ARG A 50 -13.16 18.52 -2.46
C ARG A 50 -12.22 17.37 -2.05
N MET A 51 -11.06 17.31 -2.67
CA MET A 51 -9.99 16.36 -2.37
C MET A 51 -8.65 17.07 -2.39
N GLU A 52 -7.70 16.56 -1.63
CA GLU A 52 -6.35 17.09 -1.56
C GLU A 52 -5.34 15.96 -1.74
N PRO A 53 -4.22 16.19 -2.47
CA PRO A 53 -3.11 15.25 -2.50
C PRO A 53 -2.46 15.21 -1.11
N LYS A 54 -1.95 14.05 -0.71
CA LYS A 54 -1.20 13.88 0.53
C LYS A 54 0.06 13.08 0.28
N ASP A 55 0.98 13.16 1.22
CA ASP A 55 2.14 12.29 1.30
C ASP A 55 1.70 10.83 1.46
N PHE A 56 2.47 9.93 0.86
CA PHE A 56 2.29 8.50 1.01
C PHE A 56 3.65 7.81 1.07
N ALA A 57 3.66 6.54 1.47
CA ALA A 57 4.87 5.74 1.46
C ALA A 57 4.92 4.85 0.23
N VAL A 58 6.12 4.72 -0.34
CA VAL A 58 6.42 3.85 -1.47
C VAL A 58 7.71 3.09 -1.18
N GLY A 59 7.82 1.88 -1.68
CA GLY A 59 9.02 1.07 -1.49
C GLY A 59 8.93 -0.31 -2.08
N LEU A 60 9.85 -1.14 -1.66
CA LEU A 60 10.01 -2.51 -2.12
C LEU A 60 9.75 -3.48 -0.96
N ARG A 61 9.28 -4.67 -1.26
CA ARG A 61 9.20 -5.76 -0.29
C ARG A 61 10.31 -6.76 -0.55
N LEU A 62 11.05 -7.10 0.49
CA LEU A 62 12.16 -8.02 0.48
C LEU A 62 11.80 -9.29 1.23
N GLU A 63 12.14 -10.43 0.66
CA GLU A 63 12.02 -11.74 1.31
C GLU A 63 13.42 -12.28 1.64
N HIS A 64 13.56 -12.89 2.80
CA HIS A 64 14.83 -13.41 3.32
C HIS A 64 14.56 -14.62 4.23
N PRO A 65 15.59 -15.46 4.51
CA PRO A 65 15.43 -16.61 5.39
C PRO A 65 15.03 -16.18 6.82
N GLN A 66 13.97 -16.77 7.36
CA GLN A 66 13.55 -16.55 8.75
C GLN A 66 14.65 -16.87 9.74
N GLN A 67 15.44 -17.92 9.48
CA GLN A 67 16.51 -18.33 10.37
C GLN A 67 17.58 -17.25 10.58
N GLU A 68 17.86 -16.43 9.57
CA GLU A 68 18.80 -15.33 9.72
C GLU A 68 18.27 -14.26 10.67
N ILE A 69 16.98 -13.98 10.59
CA ILE A 69 16.34 -13.05 11.52
C ILE A 69 16.30 -13.61 12.93
N ASP A 70 16.01 -14.91 13.07
CA ASP A 70 16.04 -15.59 14.37
C ASP A 70 17.44 -15.51 15.00
N ARG A 71 18.50 -15.74 14.24
CA ARG A 71 19.90 -15.63 14.72
C ARG A 71 20.24 -14.21 15.19
N ILE A 72 19.85 -13.22 14.39
CA ILE A 72 20.13 -11.81 14.68
C ILE A 72 19.39 -11.39 15.95
N GLN A 73 18.10 -11.69 16.05
CA GLN A 73 17.26 -11.20 17.14
C GLN A 73 17.46 -11.95 18.45
N TYR A 74 17.72 -13.25 18.38
CA TYR A 74 17.95 -14.06 19.58
C TYR A 74 19.41 -14.21 19.96
N HIS A 75 20.33 -13.66 19.15
CA HIS A 75 21.78 -13.68 19.39
C HIS A 75 22.34 -15.11 19.59
N THR A 76 21.81 -16.07 18.88
CA THR A 76 22.22 -17.47 18.95
C THR A 76 22.52 -18.03 17.55
N PRO A 77 23.59 -18.84 17.38
CA PRO A 77 23.90 -19.47 16.09
C PRO A 77 22.79 -20.40 15.59
N GLU A 78 22.06 -21.04 16.50
CA GLU A 78 20.97 -21.97 16.21
C GLU A 78 19.65 -21.26 15.88
N GLY A 79 19.56 -19.95 16.14
CA GLY A 79 18.33 -19.17 16.00
C GLY A 79 17.35 -19.44 17.14
N ARG A 80 16.04 -19.49 16.84
CA ARG A 80 14.97 -19.56 17.85
C ARG A 80 14.81 -20.90 18.58
N GLY A 81 15.44 -21.96 18.08
CA GLY A 81 15.18 -23.30 18.62
C GLY A 81 13.70 -23.71 18.52
N LYS A 82 13.24 -24.55 19.44
CA LYS A 82 11.84 -25.06 19.45
C LYS A 82 10.88 -24.30 20.36
N TRP A 83 11.37 -23.37 21.16
CA TRP A 83 10.56 -22.71 22.21
C TRP A 83 10.22 -21.25 21.89
N LEU A 84 11.03 -20.58 21.08
CA LEU A 84 10.82 -19.19 20.75
C LEU A 84 9.98 -19.04 19.47
N PRO A 85 9.17 -17.97 19.37
CA PRO A 85 8.40 -17.69 18.16
C PRO A 85 9.34 -17.28 17.01
N ALA A 86 8.81 -17.21 15.79
CA ALA A 86 9.53 -16.60 14.69
C ALA A 86 9.85 -15.14 15.01
N ALA A 87 11.12 -14.77 14.93
CA ALA A 87 11.57 -13.42 15.29
C ALA A 87 11.06 -12.40 14.27
N GLU A 88 10.79 -11.21 14.75
CA GLU A 88 10.38 -10.06 13.95
C GLU A 88 11.35 -8.91 14.19
N TYR A 89 11.34 -7.95 13.26
CA TYR A 89 12.13 -6.73 13.37
C TYR A 89 11.33 -5.51 12.90
N ASN A 90 11.74 -4.38 13.40
CA ASN A 90 11.45 -3.09 12.79
C ASN A 90 12.73 -2.23 12.81
N PHE A 91 12.84 -1.33 11.88
CA PHE A 91 13.91 -0.34 11.87
C PHE A 91 13.45 0.97 11.21
N VAL A 92 14.14 2.03 11.59
CA VAL A 92 14.09 3.34 10.95
C VAL A 92 15.54 3.78 10.77
N THR A 93 15.85 4.26 9.59
CA THR A 93 17.17 4.82 9.28
C THR A 93 17.04 6.08 8.42
N ASN A 94 18.12 6.82 8.26
CA ASN A 94 18.21 7.94 7.34
C ASN A 94 19.27 7.65 6.29
N ILE A 95 18.90 7.77 5.02
CA ILE A 95 19.79 7.60 3.88
C ILE A 95 19.72 8.89 3.06
N ASP A 96 20.82 9.62 2.99
CA ASP A 96 20.95 10.88 2.24
C ASP A 96 19.86 11.91 2.59
N GLY A 97 19.53 12.02 3.89
CA GLY A 97 18.51 12.94 4.38
C GLY A 97 17.07 12.42 4.28
N ARG A 98 16.87 11.22 3.74
CA ARG A 98 15.55 10.58 3.56
C ARG A 98 15.32 9.50 4.60
N GLY A 99 14.22 9.58 5.31
CA GLY A 99 13.77 8.51 6.23
C GLY A 99 13.38 7.25 5.46
N VAL A 100 13.98 6.12 5.83
CA VAL A 100 13.64 4.79 5.33
C VAL A 100 13.26 3.92 6.52
N TYR A 101 12.17 3.19 6.42
CA TYR A 101 11.69 2.37 7.53
C TYR A 101 11.10 1.04 7.05
N SER A 102 11.19 0.04 7.91
CA SER A 102 10.52 -1.23 7.69
C SER A 102 9.00 -1.07 7.88
N PHE A 103 8.24 -1.77 7.07
CA PHE A 103 6.79 -1.73 7.16
C PHE A 103 6.19 -3.12 6.99
N CYS A 104 5.26 -3.47 7.90
CA CYS A 104 4.47 -4.70 7.80
C CYS A 104 5.34 -5.96 7.64
N MET A 105 6.30 -6.15 8.55
CA MET A 105 7.15 -7.34 8.61
C MET A 105 6.29 -8.58 8.88
N CYS A 106 6.52 -9.64 8.12
CA CYS A 106 5.80 -10.91 8.15
C CYS A 106 6.76 -12.04 8.53
N PRO A 107 6.91 -12.36 9.83
CA PRO A 107 7.75 -13.46 10.27
C PRO A 107 7.13 -14.81 9.85
N GLY A 108 7.96 -15.75 9.44
CA GLY A 108 7.49 -17.05 8.93
C GLY A 108 6.49 -16.93 7.79
N GLY A 109 6.62 -15.90 6.96
CA GLY A 109 5.68 -15.54 5.91
C GLY A 109 6.34 -15.38 4.54
N VAL A 110 5.51 -15.28 3.52
CA VAL A 110 5.91 -15.17 2.11
C VAL A 110 5.35 -13.91 1.47
N ILE A 111 5.98 -13.48 0.39
CA ILE A 111 5.43 -12.42 -0.47
C ILE A 111 4.30 -13.00 -1.31
N VAL A 112 3.19 -12.26 -1.40
CA VAL A 112 2.02 -12.64 -2.18
C VAL A 112 1.64 -11.54 -3.16
N PRO A 113 1.16 -11.88 -4.38
CA PRO A 113 0.60 -10.91 -5.29
C PRO A 113 -0.64 -10.23 -4.70
N ALA A 114 -0.75 -8.93 -4.89
CA ALA A 114 -1.88 -8.11 -4.43
C ALA A 114 -2.39 -7.15 -5.52
N ALA A 115 -2.01 -7.38 -6.78
CA ALA A 115 -2.46 -6.58 -7.91
C ALA A 115 -3.96 -6.74 -8.12
N THR A 116 -4.63 -5.64 -8.44
CA THR A 116 -6.09 -5.58 -8.66
C THR A 116 -6.47 -5.26 -10.11
N GLY A 117 -5.50 -4.95 -10.95
CA GLY A 117 -5.70 -4.65 -12.36
C GLY A 117 -4.76 -5.44 -13.28
N PRO A 118 -5.07 -5.50 -14.57
CA PRO A 118 -4.19 -6.14 -15.54
C PRO A 118 -2.88 -5.35 -15.68
N ASN A 119 -1.78 -6.07 -15.87
CA ASN A 119 -0.44 -5.49 -16.06
C ASN A 119 0.00 -4.57 -14.90
N GLN A 120 -0.41 -4.90 -13.69
CA GLN A 120 0.03 -4.24 -12.47
C GLN A 120 0.77 -5.23 -11.57
N GLN A 121 1.86 -4.76 -10.97
CA GLN A 121 2.61 -5.53 -9.99
C GLN A 121 2.57 -4.82 -8.63
N VAL A 122 1.75 -5.35 -7.74
CA VAL A 122 1.68 -4.95 -6.34
C VAL A 122 1.82 -6.20 -5.50
N VAL A 123 2.59 -6.12 -4.44
CA VAL A 123 2.81 -7.24 -3.53
C VAL A 123 2.44 -6.87 -2.11
N ASN A 124 2.09 -7.89 -1.35
CA ASN A 124 1.92 -7.82 0.08
C ASN A 124 2.68 -8.95 0.76
N GLY A 125 2.78 -8.94 2.08
CA GLY A 125 3.30 -10.04 2.86
C GLY A 125 2.18 -10.76 3.58
N MET A 126 2.35 -12.08 3.75
CA MET A 126 1.39 -12.90 4.47
C MET A 126 2.13 -13.94 5.32
N SER A 127 1.78 -14.02 6.60
CA SER A 127 2.18 -15.10 7.49
C SER A 127 0.97 -15.97 7.81
N SER A 128 1.17 -17.29 7.86
CA SER A 128 0.20 -18.18 8.49
C SER A 128 0.11 -17.91 10.00
N SER A 129 -0.94 -18.38 10.65
CA SER A 129 -1.07 -18.27 12.11
C SER A 129 0.07 -18.97 12.87
N TYR A 130 0.69 -19.99 12.26
CA TYR A 130 1.82 -20.72 12.83
C TYR A 130 3.17 -20.03 12.60
N ARG A 131 3.29 -19.08 11.66
CA ARG A 131 4.52 -18.37 11.31
C ARG A 131 5.70 -19.33 11.09
N ASN A 132 5.49 -20.42 10.37
CA ASN A 132 6.38 -21.55 10.30
C ASN A 132 6.98 -21.82 8.92
N THR A 133 6.83 -20.91 7.96
CA THR A 133 7.57 -21.01 6.71
C THR A 133 9.06 -20.71 6.95
N PRO A 134 9.97 -21.19 6.11
CA PRO A 134 11.40 -20.87 6.22
C PRO A 134 11.73 -19.43 5.87
N TRP A 135 10.76 -18.64 5.43
CA TRP A 135 10.92 -17.27 4.95
C TRP A 135 10.36 -16.24 5.92
N ALA A 136 10.87 -15.05 5.82
CA ALA A 136 10.33 -13.84 6.38
C ALA A 136 10.36 -12.74 5.32
N ASN A 137 9.53 -11.74 5.43
CA ASN A 137 9.58 -10.61 4.51
C ASN A 137 9.14 -9.32 5.20
N SER A 138 9.61 -8.19 4.69
CA SER A 138 9.23 -6.85 5.12
C SER A 138 9.30 -5.88 3.97
N ALA A 139 8.44 -4.89 3.96
CA ALA A 139 8.63 -3.73 3.11
C ALA A 139 9.72 -2.81 3.67
N MET A 140 10.47 -2.19 2.78
CA MET A 140 11.31 -1.03 3.03
C MET A 140 10.72 0.15 2.28
N VAL A 141 10.26 1.15 3.00
CA VAL A 141 9.49 2.26 2.43
C VAL A 141 10.07 3.61 2.84
N THR A 142 9.82 4.58 1.98
CA THR A 142 10.11 5.99 2.22
C THR A 142 8.89 6.85 1.90
N ALA A 143 8.76 7.98 2.57
CA ALA A 143 7.69 8.93 2.27
C ALA A 143 8.00 9.69 0.98
N ILE A 144 6.97 9.98 0.21
CA ILE A 144 7.01 10.83 -0.97
C ILE A 144 5.82 11.80 -0.93
N GLY A 145 6.09 13.06 -1.19
CA GLY A 145 5.09 14.13 -1.12
C GLY A 145 4.83 14.82 -2.46
N PRO A 146 3.82 15.70 -2.51
CA PRO A 146 3.43 16.42 -3.73
C PRO A 146 4.57 17.24 -4.36
N ALA A 147 5.40 17.90 -3.56
CA ALA A 147 6.52 18.69 -4.07
C ALA A 147 7.58 17.83 -4.77
N GLU A 148 7.84 16.65 -4.24
CA GLU A 148 8.78 15.72 -4.85
C GLU A 148 8.21 15.10 -6.13
N LEU A 149 6.93 14.75 -6.12
CA LEU A 149 6.23 14.27 -7.31
C LEU A 149 6.25 15.32 -8.43
N GLU A 150 6.07 16.60 -8.08
CA GLU A 150 6.16 17.69 -9.06
C GLU A 150 7.53 17.81 -9.69
N SER A 151 8.60 17.60 -8.93
CA SER A 151 9.98 17.56 -9.45
C SER A 151 10.21 16.43 -10.46
N MET A 152 9.44 15.35 -10.34
CA MET A 152 9.43 14.20 -11.27
C MET A 152 8.37 14.35 -12.39
N ASN A 153 7.81 15.55 -12.58
CA ASN A 153 6.78 15.86 -13.57
C ASN A 153 5.40 15.21 -13.32
N TYR A 154 5.13 14.71 -12.14
CA TYR A 154 3.77 14.29 -11.74
C TYR A 154 3.06 15.47 -11.08
N ARG A 155 1.97 15.96 -11.67
CA ARG A 155 1.29 17.18 -11.23
C ARG A 155 -0.20 17.01 -11.05
N GLY A 156 -0.79 17.89 -10.22
CA GLY A 156 -2.22 17.96 -9.98
C GLY A 156 -2.71 17.00 -8.90
N LEU A 157 -4.02 16.98 -8.71
CA LEU A 157 -4.67 16.22 -7.63
C LEU A 157 -4.30 14.74 -7.59
N PHE A 158 -4.15 14.12 -8.75
CA PHE A 158 -3.86 12.68 -8.88
C PHE A 158 -2.40 12.36 -9.17
N ALA A 159 -1.48 13.29 -8.94
CA ALA A 159 -0.06 13.08 -9.19
C ALA A 159 0.47 11.79 -8.53
N GLY A 160 0.17 11.60 -7.24
CA GLY A 160 0.55 10.39 -6.51
C GLY A 160 -0.07 9.11 -7.09
N MET A 161 -1.35 9.16 -7.44
CA MET A 161 -2.04 8.01 -8.03
C MET A 161 -1.46 7.64 -9.42
N VAL A 162 -1.13 8.62 -10.25
CA VAL A 162 -0.50 8.39 -11.56
C VAL A 162 0.92 7.84 -11.39
N PHE A 163 1.67 8.35 -10.42
CA PHE A 163 2.98 7.82 -10.07
C PHE A 163 2.90 6.35 -9.61
N GLN A 164 1.96 6.02 -8.72
CA GLN A 164 1.72 4.63 -8.30
C GLN A 164 1.40 3.73 -9.49
N GLU A 165 0.47 4.17 -10.39
CA GLU A 165 0.12 3.43 -11.60
C GLU A 165 1.33 3.21 -12.53
N ALA A 166 2.24 4.17 -12.60
CA ALA A 166 3.47 4.03 -13.40
C ALA A 166 4.41 2.98 -12.79
N LEU A 167 4.63 3.02 -11.47
CA LEU A 167 5.46 2.03 -10.77
C LEU A 167 4.89 0.62 -10.87
N GLU A 168 3.59 0.46 -10.72
CA GLU A 168 2.92 -0.85 -10.77
C GLU A 168 2.99 -1.51 -12.16
N ARG A 169 3.22 -0.72 -13.22
CA ARG A 169 3.40 -1.21 -14.58
C ARG A 169 4.84 -1.52 -14.94
N LEU A 170 5.80 -1.09 -14.12
CA LEU A 170 7.18 -1.49 -14.31
C LEU A 170 7.28 -3.00 -14.02
N ASP A 171 7.87 -3.72 -14.96
CA ASP A 171 8.13 -5.17 -14.79
C ASP A 171 9.31 -5.34 -13.82
N THR A 172 9.03 -5.20 -12.52
CA THR A 172 10.03 -5.12 -11.46
C THR A 172 10.28 -6.46 -10.78
N TYR A 173 9.93 -7.56 -11.45
CA TYR A 173 10.23 -8.89 -10.95
C TYR A 173 11.64 -9.32 -11.42
N GLU A 174 12.67 -8.90 -10.71
CA GLU A 174 14.00 -9.51 -10.85
C GLU A 174 14.16 -10.71 -9.90
N LYS A 175 14.26 -11.89 -10.49
CA LYS A 175 14.79 -13.08 -9.80
C LYS A 175 16.30 -12.95 -9.75
N THR A 176 16.84 -12.44 -8.66
CA THR A 176 18.29 -12.46 -8.45
C THR A 176 18.72 -13.88 -8.12
N SER A 177 19.65 -14.43 -8.92
CA SER A 177 20.09 -15.81 -8.91
C SER A 177 21.17 -16.14 -7.85
N HIS A 178 21.37 -15.31 -6.84
CA HIS A 178 22.42 -15.52 -5.84
C HIS A 178 21.86 -15.59 -4.43
N ALA A 179 22.06 -16.71 -3.77
CA ALA A 179 21.97 -17.10 -2.35
C ALA A 179 20.79 -16.58 -1.48
N TYR A 180 20.15 -15.49 -1.86
CA TYR A 180 18.95 -14.95 -1.27
C TYR A 180 17.95 -14.68 -2.41
N SER A 181 16.96 -15.54 -2.58
CA SER A 181 15.89 -15.29 -3.53
C SER A 181 15.03 -14.14 -2.98
N HIS A 182 15.16 -12.99 -3.55
CA HIS A 182 14.35 -11.83 -3.17
C HIS A 182 13.26 -11.62 -4.23
N ALA A 183 12.02 -11.84 -3.85
CA ALA A 183 10.91 -11.31 -4.62
C ALA A 183 10.76 -9.83 -4.24
N MET A 184 10.92 -8.94 -5.20
CA MET A 184 10.71 -7.50 -5.01
C MET A 184 9.39 -7.10 -5.65
N GLY A 185 8.62 -6.31 -4.96
CA GLY A 185 7.37 -5.77 -5.50
C GLY A 185 7.08 -4.39 -4.92
N VAL A 186 6.39 -3.57 -5.67
CA VAL A 186 6.03 -2.21 -5.27
C VAL A 186 4.93 -2.26 -4.22
N ILE A 187 5.11 -1.48 -3.16
CA ILE A 187 4.09 -1.18 -2.16
C ILE A 187 3.80 0.30 -2.22
N SER A 188 2.55 0.66 -2.35
CA SER A 188 2.12 2.05 -2.20
C SER A 188 0.93 2.13 -1.26
N LEU A 189 0.88 3.20 -0.48
CA LEU A 189 -0.23 3.53 0.39
C LEU A 189 -1.05 4.66 -0.24
N ASP A 190 -2.24 4.93 0.30
CA ASP A 190 -3.17 5.91 -0.28
C ASP A 190 -2.53 7.28 -0.52
N ALA A 191 -2.58 7.75 -1.76
CA ALA A 191 -2.01 9.00 -2.22
C ALA A 191 -2.98 10.18 -2.23
N VAL A 192 -4.25 9.97 -1.90
CA VAL A 192 -5.30 10.99 -1.91
C VAL A 192 -6.19 10.84 -0.69
N THR A 193 -6.51 11.95 -0.03
CA THR A 193 -7.51 11.97 1.03
C THR A 193 -8.73 12.77 0.63
N TYR A 194 -9.86 12.44 1.20
CA TYR A 194 -11.03 13.30 1.23
C TYR A 194 -10.87 14.33 2.36
N ALA A 195 -10.97 15.62 2.01
CA ALA A 195 -11.06 16.67 3.00
C ALA A 195 -12.54 17.05 3.16
N PRO A 196 -13.16 16.89 4.34
CA PRO A 196 -14.51 17.41 4.56
C PRO A 196 -14.49 18.92 4.33
N SER A 197 -15.51 19.42 3.65
CA SER A 197 -15.73 20.87 3.53
C SER A 197 -15.77 21.47 4.93
N GLY A 198 -14.83 22.35 5.25
CA GLY A 198 -14.72 22.95 6.56
C GLY A 198 -16.03 23.63 6.99
N SER A 199 -16.33 23.47 8.26
CA SER A 199 -17.35 24.23 8.98
C SER A 199 -17.10 25.72 8.90
#